data_97a93bcc7813a8dc1891d9d7b9a5d547
#
_entry.id   97a93bcc7813a8dc1891d9d7b9a5d547
#
_cell.length_a   1.000
_cell.length_b   1.000
_cell.length_c   1.000
_cell.angle_alpha   90.00
_cell.angle_beta   90.00
_cell.angle_gamma   90.00
#
_symmetry.space_group_name_H-M   'P 1'
#
loop_
_entity.id
_entity.type
_entity.pdbx_description
1 polymer ?
#
loop_
_entity_poly.entity_id
_entity_poly.type
_entity_poly.pdbx_seq_one_letter_code
_entity_poly.pdbx_strand_id
1 'polypeptide(L)'
;MVYLQVENLTKSFGDRLLFENISFGIDQGQRVALIAQNGTGKTTLLNLLTGRESQDSGTITYRRDIRIGCLTQDPNFQPGMTVSQACFASENDVVKAIAHYENLIGSHADDPAYSNDIQLAMADMDRLNAWDYEVRIKQILGKLNIHNLEQPVEQLSGGQQKRLALANVLITEPDLILLDEPTNHLDLEMVEWLEDFLNHSKMTILMVTHDRYFLDNVCTDILEIDQHQLFHYKGNYSYYLEKREARIANFNAETARAQNLYRTELDWMRRQPQARGHKSRSRIDAFYEIEQRAKQRIAEKQVSLGVKSAYLGSKIFEAQYISKAFGDYKILDNFYYNFSRYEKLGIVGKNGTGKSTFLKMLLGEVAPDSGRFDIGETVKFAYYSQSGIQFNDGMKVIDAVRQIAEEVDLGGGRKMTATQFLTHFLFPPEKQHDYIAKLSGGERRRLYLCTVLMRSPNFIVLDEPTNDLDIATLNVLEDYLINFKGCVIVVSHDRFFMDKVIDHLLVFQGDCKIKDFPGNYTDYRQWRELKEEEEREQKSQQPTVNSQQSSEKSDRSDKSDSSSNKKRKLSFNEKREYEQLTKDIESLEKEKSELSSALASDSLSNDDLIKKSQRFQEITDLLDEKELRWLELDELN
;
A
#
# COMPACT_ATOMS: atom_id res chain seq x y z
N MET A 1 10.77 -26.11 10.09
CA MET A 1 12.02 -26.62 9.48
C MET A 1 12.73 -25.45 8.82
N VAL A 2 13.97 -25.12 9.23
CA VAL A 2 14.69 -23.92 8.77
C VAL A 2 15.10 -24.06 7.31
N TYR A 3 14.75 -23.07 6.48
CA TYR A 3 15.16 -22.95 5.08
C TYR A 3 16.35 -22.03 4.90
N LEU A 4 16.40 -20.93 5.66
CA LEU A 4 17.47 -19.96 5.66
C LEU A 4 17.90 -19.66 7.08
N GLN A 5 19.21 -19.73 7.35
CA GLN A 5 19.84 -19.31 8.60
C GLN A 5 20.91 -18.27 8.33
N VAL A 6 20.81 -17.14 9.00
CA VAL A 6 21.77 -16.04 8.96
C VAL A 6 22.35 -15.86 10.37
N GLU A 7 23.67 -15.82 10.49
CA GLU A 7 24.37 -15.72 11.77
C GLU A 7 25.43 -14.62 11.75
N ASN A 8 25.35 -13.70 12.71
CA ASN A 8 26.30 -12.61 12.96
C ASN A 8 26.69 -11.82 11.69
N LEU A 9 25.72 -11.58 10.81
CA LEU A 9 25.95 -10.91 9.54
C LEU A 9 26.21 -9.42 9.76
N THR A 10 27.30 -8.93 9.18
CA THR A 10 27.69 -7.52 9.21
C THR A 10 28.00 -7.04 7.79
N LYS A 11 27.54 -5.83 7.48
CA LYS A 11 27.82 -5.17 6.19
C LYS A 11 27.99 -3.67 6.35
N SER A 12 29.03 -3.15 5.71
CA SER A 12 29.32 -1.72 5.59
C SER A 12 29.67 -1.33 4.15
N PHE A 13 29.48 -0.07 3.81
CA PHE A 13 29.98 0.54 2.58
C PHE A 13 30.90 1.72 2.94
N GLY A 14 32.20 1.51 2.82
CA GLY A 14 33.19 2.46 3.28
C GLY A 14 33.01 2.75 4.79
N ASP A 15 32.82 4.00 5.14
CA ASP A 15 32.61 4.42 6.55
C ASP A 15 31.15 4.24 7.02
N ARG A 16 30.24 3.84 6.15
CA ARG A 16 28.83 3.70 6.48
C ARG A 16 28.48 2.26 6.87
N LEU A 17 28.26 2.03 8.17
CA LEU A 17 27.72 0.78 8.67
C LEU A 17 26.23 0.68 8.33
N LEU A 18 25.80 -0.41 7.70
CA LEU A 18 24.41 -0.69 7.41
C LEU A 18 23.75 -1.48 8.54
N PHE A 19 24.32 -2.63 8.89
CA PHE A 19 23.90 -3.46 10.01
C PHE A 19 25.07 -4.26 10.56
N GLU A 20 24.99 -4.60 11.84
CA GLU A 20 26.06 -5.26 12.59
C GLU A 20 25.51 -6.43 13.40
N ASN A 21 26.18 -7.59 13.26
CA ASN A 21 25.90 -8.82 14.01
C ASN A 21 24.43 -9.25 13.98
N ILE A 22 23.73 -9.06 12.85
CA ILE A 22 22.34 -9.50 12.72
C ILE A 22 22.25 -11.02 12.54
N SER A 23 21.30 -11.63 13.25
CA SER A 23 21.05 -13.08 13.17
C SER A 23 19.55 -13.34 13.12
N PHE A 24 19.12 -14.18 12.16
CA PHE A 24 17.74 -14.61 12.03
C PHE A 24 17.64 -15.92 11.25
N GLY A 25 16.50 -16.61 11.40
CA GLY A 25 16.17 -17.78 10.62
C GLY A 25 14.79 -17.67 10.01
N ILE A 26 14.59 -18.33 8.87
CA ILE A 26 13.27 -18.44 8.20
C ILE A 26 12.91 -19.91 8.08
N ASP A 27 11.80 -20.27 8.69
CA ASP A 27 11.24 -21.61 8.64
C ASP A 27 10.36 -21.82 7.40
N GLN A 28 10.21 -23.09 7.01
CA GLN A 28 9.32 -23.50 5.93
C GLN A 28 7.89 -22.96 6.14
N GLY A 29 7.33 -22.32 5.13
CA GLY A 29 5.99 -21.76 5.12
C GLY A 29 5.83 -20.45 5.88
N GLN A 30 6.91 -19.88 6.46
CA GLN A 30 6.86 -18.54 7.03
C GLN A 30 6.79 -17.46 5.94
N ARG A 31 6.07 -16.40 6.24
CA ARG A 31 5.96 -15.19 5.41
C ARG A 31 6.50 -14.01 6.18
N VAL A 32 7.76 -13.72 5.90
CA VAL A 32 8.55 -12.74 6.65
C VAL A 32 8.65 -11.44 5.88
N ALA A 33 8.32 -10.32 6.50
CA ALA A 33 8.56 -9.00 5.95
C ALA A 33 9.80 -8.35 6.58
N LEU A 34 10.60 -7.69 5.77
CA LEU A 34 11.72 -6.88 6.20
C LEU A 34 11.37 -5.39 6.11
N ILE A 35 11.28 -4.74 7.26
CA ILE A 35 10.97 -3.32 7.40
C ILE A 35 12.21 -2.56 7.86
N ALA A 36 12.53 -1.46 7.20
CA ALA A 36 13.59 -0.56 7.61
C ALA A 36 13.48 0.79 6.91
N GLN A 37 14.11 1.83 7.43
CA GLN A 37 14.20 3.12 6.76
C GLN A 37 14.96 3.01 5.43
N ASN A 38 14.73 3.96 4.52
CA ASN A 38 15.49 4.00 3.26
C ASN A 38 16.98 4.25 3.53
N GLY A 39 17.81 3.49 2.80
CA GLY A 39 19.25 3.56 2.93
C GLY A 39 19.86 2.79 4.12
N THR A 40 19.10 1.96 4.84
CA THR A 40 19.61 1.08 5.91
C THR A 40 20.11 -0.27 5.41
N GLY A 41 19.98 -0.56 4.11
CA GLY A 41 20.54 -1.78 3.52
C GLY A 41 19.53 -2.91 3.24
N LYS A 42 18.23 -2.63 3.08
CA LYS A 42 17.22 -3.65 2.72
C LYS A 42 17.60 -4.43 1.45
N THR A 43 17.75 -3.73 0.33
CA THR A 43 18.17 -4.32 -0.95
C THR A 43 19.55 -4.96 -0.86
N THR A 44 20.48 -4.38 -0.09
CA THR A 44 21.81 -4.96 0.18
C THR A 44 21.67 -6.31 0.90
N LEU A 45 20.80 -6.41 1.91
CA LEU A 45 20.55 -7.69 2.58
C LEU A 45 20.00 -8.74 1.61
N LEU A 46 19.03 -8.38 0.75
CA LEU A 46 18.54 -9.29 -0.29
C LEU A 46 19.65 -9.70 -1.28
N ASN A 47 20.53 -8.76 -1.67
CA ASN A 47 21.68 -9.05 -2.53
C ASN A 47 22.68 -9.99 -1.88
N LEU A 48 22.95 -9.84 -0.57
CA LEU A 48 23.77 -10.77 0.20
C LEU A 48 23.15 -12.16 0.25
N LEU A 49 21.83 -12.24 0.49
CA LEU A 49 21.08 -13.49 0.49
C LEU A 49 21.08 -14.18 -0.88
N THR A 50 21.13 -13.43 -1.98
CA THR A 50 21.20 -14.01 -3.34
C THR A 50 22.63 -14.27 -3.80
N GLY A 51 23.64 -13.95 -2.98
CA GLY A 51 25.05 -14.11 -3.33
C GLY A 51 25.57 -13.12 -4.38
N ARG A 52 24.82 -12.06 -4.68
CA ARG A 52 25.21 -10.97 -5.62
C ARG A 52 26.23 -10.03 -4.99
N GLU A 53 26.20 -9.92 -3.68
CA GLU A 53 27.16 -9.16 -2.88
C GLU A 53 27.82 -10.07 -1.84
N SER A 54 28.98 -9.69 -1.35
CA SER A 54 29.70 -10.38 -0.27
C SER A 54 29.50 -9.66 1.05
N GLN A 55 29.35 -10.41 2.12
CA GLN A 55 29.31 -9.91 3.49
C GLN A 55 30.72 -9.55 4.00
N ASP A 56 30.79 -8.64 4.98
CA ASP A 56 32.05 -8.30 5.65
C ASP A 56 32.36 -9.35 6.73
N SER A 57 31.34 -9.85 7.45
CA SER A 57 31.48 -10.95 8.40
C SER A 57 30.11 -11.68 8.56
N GLY A 58 30.15 -12.85 9.19
CA GLY A 58 28.98 -13.70 9.41
C GLY A 58 28.81 -14.79 8.36
N THR A 59 27.76 -15.60 8.50
CA THR A 59 27.45 -16.74 7.61
C THR A 59 26.01 -16.75 7.18
N ILE A 60 25.77 -17.12 5.92
CA ILE A 60 24.45 -17.35 5.35
C ILE A 60 24.40 -18.83 4.93
N THR A 61 23.45 -19.56 5.48
CA THR A 61 23.30 -20.98 5.21
C THR A 61 21.91 -21.29 4.73
N TYR A 62 21.82 -21.93 3.58
CA TYR A 62 20.58 -22.46 3.02
C TYR A 62 20.48 -23.95 3.27
N ARG A 63 19.25 -24.42 3.43
CA ARG A 63 18.97 -25.85 3.38
C ARG A 63 19.36 -26.38 1.99
N ARG A 64 19.92 -27.58 1.94
CA ARG A 64 20.20 -28.25 0.67
C ARG A 64 18.92 -28.56 -0.08
N ASP A 65 18.98 -28.55 -1.41
CA ASP A 65 17.92 -28.94 -2.33
C ASP A 65 16.67 -28.03 -2.33
N ILE A 66 16.78 -26.75 -1.90
CA ILE A 66 15.70 -25.76 -2.07
C ILE A 66 15.91 -24.91 -3.31
N ARG A 67 14.83 -24.62 -4.00
CA ARG A 67 14.79 -23.66 -5.12
C ARG A 67 14.52 -22.27 -4.57
N ILE A 68 15.37 -21.31 -4.93
CA ILE A 68 15.25 -19.92 -4.49
C ILE A 68 14.86 -19.07 -5.69
N GLY A 69 13.73 -18.36 -5.58
CA GLY A 69 13.32 -17.34 -6.55
C GLY A 69 13.59 -15.94 -6.00
N CYS A 70 14.04 -15.03 -6.84
CA CYS A 70 14.32 -13.65 -6.42
C CYS A 70 13.74 -12.65 -7.42
N LEU A 71 12.86 -11.76 -6.93
CA LEU A 71 12.44 -10.55 -7.62
C LEU A 71 13.33 -9.40 -7.17
N THR A 72 14.09 -8.83 -8.09
CA THR A 72 14.93 -7.66 -7.85
C THR A 72 14.25 -6.38 -8.27
N GLN A 73 14.64 -5.27 -7.68
CA GLN A 73 14.09 -3.95 -7.97
C GLN A 73 14.21 -3.57 -9.46
N ASP A 74 15.35 -3.90 -10.09
CA ASP A 74 15.60 -3.68 -11.52
C ASP A 74 15.90 -5.01 -12.21
N PRO A 75 14.89 -5.63 -12.86
CA PRO A 75 15.07 -6.87 -13.56
C PRO A 75 15.87 -6.65 -14.87
N ASN A 76 16.89 -7.49 -15.08
CA ASN A 76 17.67 -7.48 -16.31
C ASN A 76 17.27 -8.66 -17.18
N PHE A 77 16.76 -8.39 -18.37
CA PHE A 77 16.49 -9.38 -19.40
C PHE A 77 17.59 -9.35 -20.48
N GLN A 78 17.83 -10.47 -21.11
CA GLN A 78 18.79 -10.51 -22.22
C GLN A 78 18.22 -9.76 -23.43
N PRO A 79 19.03 -8.97 -24.15
CA PRO A 79 18.58 -8.25 -25.33
C PRO A 79 18.03 -9.21 -26.41
N GLY A 80 16.91 -8.80 -27.04
CA GLY A 80 16.30 -9.56 -28.12
C GLY A 80 15.35 -10.68 -27.68
N MET A 81 15.18 -10.94 -26.36
CA MET A 81 14.20 -11.92 -25.89
C MET A 81 12.77 -11.45 -26.09
N THR A 82 11.87 -12.36 -26.49
CA THR A 82 10.42 -12.14 -26.41
C THR A 82 9.90 -12.37 -24.98
N VAL A 83 8.69 -11.88 -24.69
CA VAL A 83 8.01 -12.13 -23.42
C VAL A 83 7.87 -13.63 -23.16
N SER A 84 7.49 -14.41 -24.17
CA SER A 84 7.42 -15.87 -24.09
C SER A 84 8.76 -16.48 -23.68
N GLN A 85 9.82 -16.14 -24.39
CA GLN A 85 11.18 -16.63 -24.07
C GLN A 85 11.61 -16.24 -22.65
N ALA A 86 11.30 -15.01 -22.22
CA ALA A 86 11.62 -14.57 -20.87
C ALA A 86 10.86 -15.35 -19.78
N CYS A 87 9.59 -15.71 -20.02
CA CYS A 87 8.80 -16.55 -19.11
C CYS A 87 9.32 -17.98 -19.06
N PHE A 88 9.81 -18.50 -20.19
CA PHE A 88 10.29 -19.88 -20.30
C PHE A 88 11.81 -20.03 -20.10
N ALA A 89 12.54 -18.96 -19.82
CA ALA A 89 13.99 -19.00 -19.56
C ALA A 89 14.38 -19.63 -18.21
N SER A 90 13.42 -20.23 -17.48
CA SER A 90 13.68 -20.85 -16.18
C SER A 90 14.36 -22.23 -16.34
N GLU A 91 15.14 -22.63 -15.33
CA GLU A 91 15.77 -23.97 -15.28
C GLU A 91 14.78 -25.12 -14.96
N ASN A 92 13.50 -24.80 -14.77
CA ASN A 92 12.46 -25.79 -14.46
C ASN A 92 12.18 -26.69 -15.68
N ASP A 93 12.30 -28.01 -15.52
CA ASP A 93 12.09 -29.00 -16.59
C ASP A 93 10.67 -28.94 -17.19
N VAL A 94 9.66 -28.61 -16.37
CA VAL A 94 8.28 -28.42 -16.83
C VAL A 94 8.18 -27.25 -17.80
N VAL A 95 8.81 -26.14 -17.45
CA VAL A 95 8.82 -24.91 -18.28
C VAL A 95 9.57 -25.13 -19.59
N LYS A 96 10.68 -25.87 -19.56
CA LYS A 96 11.43 -26.25 -20.75
C LYS A 96 10.62 -27.15 -21.69
N ALA A 97 9.87 -28.10 -21.12
CA ALA A 97 8.99 -28.98 -21.92
C ALA A 97 7.87 -28.18 -22.60
N ILE A 98 7.24 -27.23 -21.90
CA ILE A 98 6.21 -26.34 -22.46
C ILE A 98 6.80 -25.49 -23.58
N ALA A 99 7.96 -24.84 -23.34
CA ALA A 99 8.63 -24.02 -24.36
C ALA A 99 8.99 -24.83 -25.62
N HIS A 100 9.45 -26.06 -25.42
CA HIS A 100 9.76 -26.97 -26.54
C HIS A 100 8.50 -27.33 -27.33
N TYR A 101 7.42 -27.68 -26.66
CA TYR A 101 6.13 -28.00 -27.28
C TYR A 101 5.53 -26.79 -28.03
N GLU A 102 5.48 -25.62 -27.44
CA GLU A 102 4.96 -24.40 -28.09
C GLU A 102 5.79 -23.97 -29.31
N ASN A 103 7.14 -24.07 -29.22
CA ASN A 103 8.01 -23.80 -30.37
C ASN A 103 7.75 -24.76 -31.54
N LEU A 104 7.55 -26.05 -31.29
CA LEU A 104 7.27 -27.04 -32.33
C LEU A 104 5.90 -26.79 -32.96
N ILE A 105 4.88 -26.49 -32.21
CA ILE A 105 3.54 -26.16 -32.73
C ILE A 105 3.55 -24.83 -33.49
N GLY A 106 4.16 -23.78 -32.90
CA GLY A 106 4.18 -22.45 -33.54
C GLY A 106 4.93 -22.41 -34.87
N SER A 107 5.97 -23.23 -35.02
CA SER A 107 6.83 -23.21 -36.20
C SER A 107 6.50 -24.31 -37.22
N HIS A 108 5.93 -25.45 -36.81
CA HIS A 108 5.87 -26.67 -37.60
C HIS A 108 4.57 -27.50 -37.43
N ALA A 109 3.46 -26.87 -36.98
CA ALA A 109 2.19 -27.55 -36.67
C ALA A 109 1.66 -28.43 -37.83
N ASP A 110 1.85 -27.99 -39.07
CA ASP A 110 1.34 -28.64 -40.29
C ASP A 110 2.41 -29.42 -41.09
N ASP A 111 3.65 -29.51 -40.58
CA ASP A 111 4.74 -30.18 -41.27
C ASP A 111 4.86 -31.67 -40.85
N PRO A 112 4.57 -32.64 -41.76
CA PRO A 112 4.65 -34.06 -41.45
C PRO A 112 6.04 -34.54 -40.98
N ALA A 113 7.11 -33.79 -41.31
CA ALA A 113 8.47 -34.12 -40.91
C ALA A 113 8.68 -34.01 -39.38
N TYR A 114 7.94 -33.15 -38.71
CA TYR A 114 8.04 -32.88 -37.28
C TYR A 114 6.99 -33.61 -36.43
N SER A 115 6.13 -34.43 -37.05
CA SER A 115 5.06 -35.16 -36.34
C SER A 115 5.58 -36.04 -35.19
N ASN A 116 6.74 -36.67 -35.34
CA ASN A 116 7.37 -37.46 -34.29
C ASN A 116 7.91 -36.60 -33.15
N ASP A 117 8.49 -35.45 -33.43
CA ASP A 117 9.03 -34.53 -32.41
C ASP A 117 7.92 -33.91 -31.62
N ILE A 118 6.79 -33.57 -32.26
CA ILE A 118 5.58 -33.09 -31.57
C ILE A 118 5.01 -34.17 -30.66
N GLN A 119 4.95 -35.45 -31.07
CA GLN A 119 4.50 -36.55 -30.24
C GLN A 119 5.41 -36.78 -29.02
N LEU A 120 6.73 -36.67 -29.19
CA LEU A 120 7.69 -36.78 -28.09
C LEU A 120 7.52 -35.60 -27.09
N ALA A 121 7.36 -34.39 -27.62
CA ALA A 121 7.10 -33.23 -26.77
C ALA A 121 5.77 -33.36 -26.01
N MET A 122 4.70 -33.89 -26.62
CA MET A 122 3.44 -34.19 -25.95
C MET A 122 3.62 -35.23 -24.83
N ALA A 123 4.39 -36.30 -25.10
CA ALA A 123 4.68 -37.32 -24.07
C ALA A 123 5.48 -36.75 -22.89
N ASP A 124 6.38 -35.81 -23.13
CA ASP A 124 7.09 -35.10 -22.07
C ASP A 124 6.15 -34.17 -21.29
N MET A 125 5.22 -33.49 -21.95
CA MET A 125 4.16 -32.67 -21.33
C MET A 125 3.28 -33.52 -20.41
N ASP A 126 2.85 -34.71 -20.87
CA ASP A 126 2.05 -35.66 -20.08
C ASP A 126 2.83 -36.18 -18.88
N ARG A 127 4.09 -36.59 -19.08
CA ARG A 127 4.96 -37.12 -18.03
C ARG A 127 5.19 -36.11 -16.89
N LEU A 128 5.30 -34.82 -17.24
CA LEU A 128 5.59 -33.74 -16.30
C LEU A 128 4.32 -33.07 -15.76
N ASN A 129 3.11 -33.50 -16.15
CA ASN A 129 1.83 -32.84 -15.90
C ASN A 129 1.85 -31.35 -16.30
N ALA A 130 2.46 -31.06 -17.45
CA ALA A 130 2.78 -29.70 -17.88
C ALA A 130 1.57 -28.93 -18.43
N TRP A 131 0.48 -29.61 -18.80
CA TRP A 131 -0.73 -28.98 -19.34
C TRP A 131 -1.43 -28.05 -18.33
N ASP A 132 -1.59 -28.51 -17.09
CA ASP A 132 -2.15 -27.67 -16.04
C ASP A 132 -1.26 -26.46 -15.72
N TYR A 133 0.05 -26.64 -15.87
CA TYR A 133 1.04 -25.60 -15.65
C TYR A 133 0.99 -24.52 -16.72
N GLU A 134 0.79 -24.88 -18.01
CA GLU A 134 0.61 -23.93 -19.12
C GLU A 134 -0.63 -23.03 -18.90
N VAL A 135 -1.75 -23.63 -18.51
CA VAL A 135 -2.97 -22.88 -18.15
C VAL A 135 -2.69 -21.89 -17.03
N ARG A 136 -1.96 -22.33 -16.02
CA ARG A 136 -1.58 -21.51 -14.88
C ARG A 136 -0.65 -20.35 -15.27
N ILE A 137 0.34 -20.58 -16.15
CA ILE A 137 1.19 -19.51 -16.69
C ILE A 137 0.32 -18.45 -17.37
N LYS A 138 -0.58 -18.86 -18.26
CA LYS A 138 -1.49 -17.94 -18.95
C LYS A 138 -2.39 -17.17 -18.00
N GLN A 139 -2.84 -17.81 -16.91
CA GLN A 139 -3.60 -17.15 -15.85
C GLN A 139 -2.77 -16.09 -15.12
N ILE A 140 -1.55 -16.41 -14.69
CA ILE A 140 -0.65 -15.46 -14.00
C ILE A 140 -0.34 -14.26 -14.90
N LEU A 141 0.03 -14.51 -16.17
CA LEU A 141 0.32 -13.46 -17.13
C LEU A 141 -0.90 -12.58 -17.42
N GLY A 142 -2.08 -13.21 -17.57
CA GLY A 142 -3.35 -12.49 -17.77
C GLY A 142 -3.71 -11.60 -16.56
N LYS A 143 -3.52 -12.09 -15.34
CA LYS A 143 -3.76 -11.30 -14.11
C LYS A 143 -2.78 -10.12 -13.96
N LEU A 144 -1.54 -10.29 -14.43
CA LEU A 144 -0.53 -9.22 -14.48
C LEU A 144 -0.62 -8.34 -15.74
N ASN A 145 -1.69 -8.50 -16.54
CA ASN A 145 -1.99 -7.70 -17.72
C ASN A 145 -0.86 -7.77 -18.79
N ILE A 146 -0.34 -8.97 -19.01
CA ILE A 146 0.66 -9.30 -20.03
C ILE A 146 -0.02 -10.22 -21.04
N HIS A 147 -0.38 -9.66 -22.22
CA HIS A 147 -1.18 -10.40 -23.22
C HIS A 147 -0.39 -10.77 -24.46
N ASN A 148 0.57 -9.94 -24.88
CA ASN A 148 1.35 -10.18 -26.09
C ASN A 148 2.65 -10.90 -25.75
N LEU A 149 2.67 -12.21 -25.95
CA LEU A 149 3.81 -13.07 -25.63
C LEU A 149 4.95 -13.00 -26.66
N GLU A 150 4.64 -12.61 -27.90
CA GLU A 150 5.62 -12.50 -28.99
C GLU A 150 6.35 -11.14 -29.01
N GLN A 151 5.91 -10.20 -28.20
CA GLN A 151 6.52 -8.87 -28.13
C GLN A 151 7.94 -8.95 -27.54
N PRO A 152 8.94 -8.27 -28.15
CA PRO A 152 10.26 -8.12 -27.53
C PRO A 152 10.19 -7.41 -26.16
N VAL A 153 10.92 -7.92 -25.17
CA VAL A 153 10.91 -7.37 -23.79
C VAL A 153 11.38 -5.91 -23.76
N GLU A 154 12.25 -5.51 -24.70
CA GLU A 154 12.75 -4.13 -24.81
C GLU A 154 11.66 -3.10 -25.15
N GLN A 155 10.57 -3.55 -25.79
CA GLN A 155 9.42 -2.70 -26.13
C GLN A 155 8.43 -2.53 -24.98
N LEU A 156 8.62 -3.29 -23.88
CA LEU A 156 7.80 -3.17 -22.70
C LEU A 156 8.19 -1.91 -21.90
N SER A 157 7.20 -1.25 -21.32
CA SER A 157 7.47 -0.20 -20.33
C SER A 157 8.18 -0.79 -19.11
N GLY A 158 8.92 0.04 -18.34
CA GLY A 158 9.59 -0.41 -17.12
C GLY A 158 8.65 -1.10 -16.12
N GLY A 159 7.42 -0.60 -15.98
CA GLY A 159 6.41 -1.26 -15.14
C GLY A 159 5.95 -2.62 -15.68
N GLN A 160 5.86 -2.79 -17.01
CA GLN A 160 5.55 -4.09 -17.62
C GLN A 160 6.71 -5.07 -17.46
N GLN A 161 7.96 -4.62 -17.58
CA GLN A 161 9.14 -5.45 -17.33
C GLN A 161 9.19 -5.97 -15.89
N LYS A 162 8.85 -5.12 -14.91
CA LYS A 162 8.76 -5.54 -13.50
C LYS A 162 7.65 -6.56 -13.26
N ARG A 163 6.48 -6.38 -13.89
CA ARG A 163 5.39 -7.36 -13.84
C ARG A 163 5.77 -8.69 -14.49
N LEU A 164 6.51 -8.65 -15.58
CA LEU A 164 7.04 -9.86 -16.22
C LEU A 164 8.04 -10.58 -15.32
N ALA A 165 8.93 -9.85 -14.65
CA ALA A 165 9.86 -10.43 -13.69
C ALA A 165 9.14 -11.07 -12.50
N LEU A 166 8.10 -10.42 -11.98
CA LEU A 166 7.25 -11.00 -10.94
C LEU A 166 6.56 -12.27 -11.44
N ALA A 167 5.97 -12.25 -12.65
CA ALA A 167 5.37 -13.42 -13.27
C ALA A 167 6.36 -14.60 -13.32
N ASN A 168 7.59 -14.36 -13.78
CA ASN A 168 8.62 -15.40 -13.88
C ASN A 168 8.93 -16.05 -12.54
N VAL A 169 9.05 -15.23 -11.48
CA VAL A 169 9.32 -15.77 -10.14
C VAL A 169 8.14 -16.57 -9.61
N LEU A 170 6.90 -16.14 -9.85
CA LEU A 170 5.69 -16.85 -9.41
C LEU A 170 5.45 -18.15 -10.21
N ILE A 171 5.77 -18.14 -11.50
CA ILE A 171 5.67 -19.28 -12.40
C ILE A 171 6.63 -20.42 -11.98
N THR A 172 7.84 -20.07 -11.52
CA THR A 172 8.84 -21.08 -11.13
C THR A 172 8.49 -21.82 -9.84
N GLU A 173 7.54 -21.35 -9.05
CA GLU A 173 7.13 -21.92 -7.75
C GLU A 173 8.32 -22.31 -6.87
N PRO A 174 9.16 -21.38 -6.48
CA PRO A 174 10.32 -21.68 -5.65
C PRO A 174 9.88 -22.06 -4.22
N ASP A 175 10.74 -22.83 -3.51
CA ASP A 175 10.51 -23.16 -2.11
C ASP A 175 10.68 -21.93 -1.20
N LEU A 176 11.64 -21.07 -1.54
CA LEU A 176 11.88 -19.75 -0.91
C LEU A 176 11.85 -18.64 -1.96
N ILE A 177 11.00 -17.66 -1.76
CA ILE A 177 10.88 -16.49 -2.63
C ILE A 177 11.36 -15.23 -1.90
N LEU A 178 12.25 -14.48 -2.55
CA LEU A 178 12.77 -13.20 -2.09
C LEU A 178 12.16 -12.09 -2.97
N LEU A 179 11.35 -11.21 -2.39
CA LEU A 179 10.63 -10.17 -3.11
C LEU A 179 11.11 -8.78 -2.68
N ASP A 180 11.64 -7.99 -3.61
CA ASP A 180 11.98 -6.58 -3.37
C ASP A 180 10.92 -5.68 -4.02
N GLU A 181 10.07 -5.05 -3.19
CA GLU A 181 8.97 -4.16 -3.56
C GLU A 181 8.02 -4.76 -4.63
N PRO A 182 7.39 -5.94 -4.37
CA PRO A 182 6.58 -6.63 -5.37
C PRO A 182 5.28 -5.90 -5.73
N THR A 183 4.79 -5.00 -4.88
CA THR A 183 3.56 -4.22 -5.10
C THR A 183 3.78 -2.98 -5.98
N ASN A 184 5.04 -2.54 -6.16
CA ASN A 184 5.35 -1.39 -7.00
C ASN A 184 4.97 -1.64 -8.46
N HIS A 185 4.33 -0.65 -9.09
CA HIS A 185 3.83 -0.69 -10.48
C HIS A 185 2.67 -1.67 -10.74
N LEU A 186 2.11 -2.29 -9.69
CA LEU A 186 0.85 -3.01 -9.76
C LEU A 186 -0.31 -2.05 -9.51
N ASP A 187 -1.43 -2.28 -10.17
CA ASP A 187 -2.68 -1.62 -9.77
C ASP A 187 -3.36 -2.40 -8.63
N LEU A 188 -4.38 -1.81 -8.05
CA LEU A 188 -5.04 -2.36 -6.86
C LEU A 188 -5.60 -3.77 -7.08
N GLU A 189 -6.17 -4.06 -8.26
CA GLU A 189 -6.70 -5.39 -8.58
C GLU A 189 -5.58 -6.44 -8.66
N MET A 190 -4.41 -6.05 -9.20
CA MET A 190 -3.23 -6.93 -9.26
C MET A 190 -2.65 -7.17 -7.86
N VAL A 191 -2.62 -6.14 -6.99
CA VAL A 191 -2.15 -6.29 -5.61
C VAL A 191 -3.07 -7.22 -4.84
N GLU A 192 -4.40 -7.05 -4.92
CA GLU A 192 -5.39 -7.94 -4.30
C GLU A 192 -5.22 -9.39 -4.77
N TRP A 193 -5.06 -9.59 -6.07
CA TRP A 193 -4.80 -10.91 -6.63
C TRP A 193 -3.48 -11.51 -6.11
N LEU A 194 -2.41 -10.71 -6.00
CA LEU A 194 -1.12 -11.17 -5.50
C LEU A 194 -1.20 -11.56 -4.02
N GLU A 195 -1.93 -10.80 -3.20
CA GLU A 195 -2.24 -11.15 -1.81
C GLU A 195 -2.89 -12.52 -1.71
N ASP A 196 -3.96 -12.73 -2.48
CA ASP A 196 -4.70 -13.99 -2.51
C ASP A 196 -3.81 -15.16 -2.99
N PHE A 197 -3.04 -14.93 -4.06
CA PHE A 197 -2.12 -15.93 -4.60
C PHE A 197 -1.07 -16.37 -3.57
N LEU A 198 -0.42 -15.42 -2.91
CA LEU A 198 0.60 -15.72 -1.90
C LEU A 198 0.00 -16.36 -0.65
N ASN A 199 -1.21 -15.97 -0.25
CA ASN A 199 -1.90 -16.56 0.90
C ASN A 199 -2.31 -18.01 0.68
N HIS A 200 -2.66 -18.40 -0.54
CA HIS A 200 -3.00 -19.78 -0.88
C HIS A 200 -1.78 -20.61 -1.25
N SER A 201 -0.63 -19.99 -1.48
CA SER A 201 0.62 -20.69 -1.78
C SER A 201 1.25 -21.32 -0.54
N LYS A 202 2.03 -22.38 -0.74
CA LYS A 202 2.85 -23.01 0.31
C LYS A 202 4.29 -22.52 0.33
N MET A 203 4.60 -21.47 -0.43
CA MET A 203 5.94 -20.91 -0.54
C MET A 203 6.36 -20.23 0.76
N THR A 204 7.65 -20.33 1.06
CA THR A 204 8.27 -19.52 2.12
C THR A 204 8.65 -18.17 1.52
N ILE A 205 8.34 -17.08 2.21
CA ILE A 205 8.46 -15.75 1.64
C ILE A 205 9.33 -14.89 2.55
N LEU A 206 10.32 -14.21 1.94
CA LEU A 206 10.95 -13.03 2.53
C LEU A 206 10.72 -11.85 1.60
N MET A 207 10.03 -10.83 2.09
CA MET A 207 9.69 -9.67 1.27
C MET A 207 10.13 -8.36 1.90
N VAL A 208 10.46 -7.40 1.03
CA VAL A 208 10.61 -5.99 1.36
C VAL A 208 9.45 -5.27 0.67
N THR A 209 8.60 -4.57 1.41
CA THR A 209 7.57 -3.71 0.83
C THR A 209 7.20 -2.60 1.80
N HIS A 210 6.66 -1.52 1.25
CA HIS A 210 6.13 -0.39 2.00
C HIS A 210 4.59 -0.37 2.01
N ASP A 211 3.93 -1.32 1.33
CA ASP A 211 2.49 -1.48 1.34
C ASP A 211 2.03 -2.14 2.66
N ARG A 212 1.39 -1.35 3.50
CA ARG A 212 1.00 -1.75 4.87
C ARG A 212 -0.15 -2.74 4.89
N TYR A 213 -1.11 -2.61 3.96
CA TYR A 213 -2.20 -3.57 3.82
C TYR A 213 -1.68 -4.93 3.37
N PHE A 214 -0.77 -4.92 2.39
CA PHE A 214 -0.12 -6.13 1.93
C PHE A 214 0.65 -6.82 3.06
N LEU A 215 1.38 -6.04 3.87
CA LEU A 215 2.07 -6.55 5.06
C LEU A 215 1.11 -7.16 6.08
N ASP A 216 -0.01 -6.50 6.35
CA ASP A 216 -0.98 -6.95 7.35
C ASP A 216 -1.70 -8.24 6.94
N ASN A 217 -1.98 -8.39 5.64
CA ASN A 217 -2.72 -9.53 5.09
C ASN A 217 -1.84 -10.76 4.78
N VAL A 218 -0.57 -10.54 4.37
CA VAL A 218 0.28 -11.64 3.89
C VAL A 218 1.28 -12.11 4.93
N CYS A 219 1.83 -11.21 5.77
CA CYS A 219 2.95 -11.54 6.65
C CYS A 219 2.52 -12.21 7.95
N THR A 220 3.31 -13.21 8.37
CA THR A 220 3.21 -13.87 9.67
C THR A 220 4.25 -13.36 10.66
N ASP A 221 5.35 -12.83 10.15
CA ASP A 221 6.49 -12.37 10.91
C ASP A 221 7.08 -11.09 10.29
N ILE A 222 7.58 -10.20 11.14
CA ILE A 222 8.22 -8.95 10.70
C ILE A 222 9.63 -8.84 11.31
N LEU A 223 10.60 -8.59 10.45
CA LEU A 223 11.97 -8.24 10.81
C LEU A 223 12.18 -6.75 10.61
N GLU A 224 12.52 -6.02 11.67
CA GLU A 224 12.82 -4.60 11.61
C GLU A 224 14.32 -4.36 11.77
N ILE A 225 14.95 -3.67 10.80
CA ILE A 225 16.30 -3.14 10.98
C ILE A 225 16.19 -1.69 11.48
N ASP A 226 16.58 -1.47 12.73
CA ASP A 226 16.59 -0.17 13.37
C ASP A 226 17.91 0.03 14.13
N GLN A 227 18.58 1.17 13.95
CA GLN A 227 19.86 1.50 14.58
C GLN A 227 20.92 0.39 14.42
N HIS A 228 21.06 -0.14 13.19
CA HIS A 228 21.99 -1.23 12.82
C HIS A 228 21.70 -2.59 13.46
N GLN A 229 20.62 -2.74 14.22
CA GLN A 229 20.20 -3.96 14.89
C GLN A 229 18.94 -4.53 14.26
N LEU A 230 18.73 -5.84 14.41
CA LEU A 230 17.54 -6.55 13.93
C LEU A 230 16.61 -6.86 15.08
N PHE A 231 15.33 -6.52 14.91
CA PHE A 231 14.26 -6.86 15.83
C PHE A 231 13.24 -7.76 15.13
N HIS A 232 12.84 -8.84 15.79
CA HIS A 232 11.88 -9.80 15.25
C HIS A 232 10.54 -9.72 15.99
N TYR A 233 9.45 -9.58 15.24
CA TYR A 233 8.09 -9.54 15.74
C TYR A 233 7.28 -10.67 15.08
N LYS A 234 6.66 -11.53 15.89
CA LYS A 234 5.79 -12.62 15.41
C LYS A 234 4.37 -12.12 15.37
N GLY A 235 3.87 -11.81 14.18
CA GLY A 235 2.56 -11.26 13.94
C GLY A 235 2.51 -10.42 12.67
N ASN A 236 1.33 -9.87 12.37
CA ASN A 236 1.09 -8.99 11.24
C ASN A 236 1.59 -7.55 11.50
N TYR A 237 1.35 -6.66 10.53
CA TYR A 237 1.82 -5.28 10.60
C TYR A 237 1.19 -4.49 11.76
N SER A 238 -0.09 -4.70 12.04
CA SER A 238 -0.80 -4.04 13.16
C SER A 238 -0.20 -4.43 14.51
N TYR A 239 0.11 -5.72 14.71
CA TYR A 239 0.80 -6.20 15.91
C TYR A 239 2.22 -5.61 16.04
N TYR A 240 2.95 -5.53 14.92
CA TYR A 240 4.27 -4.91 14.90
C TYR A 240 4.23 -3.46 15.38
N LEU A 241 3.26 -2.65 14.89
CA LEU A 241 3.12 -1.25 15.30
C LEU A 241 2.95 -1.13 16.82
N GLU A 242 2.03 -1.90 17.42
CA GLU A 242 1.79 -1.91 18.87
C GLU A 242 3.08 -2.23 19.64
N LYS A 243 3.78 -3.28 19.25
CA LYS A 243 4.99 -3.73 19.93
C LYS A 243 6.17 -2.77 19.74
N ARG A 244 6.28 -2.17 18.55
CA ARG A 244 7.29 -1.15 18.27
C ARG A 244 7.08 0.10 19.15
N GLU A 245 5.84 0.59 19.24
CA GLU A 245 5.50 1.71 20.11
C GLU A 245 5.82 1.41 21.58
N ALA A 246 5.45 0.23 22.06
CA ALA A 246 5.78 -0.20 23.42
C ALA A 246 7.31 -0.28 23.64
N ARG A 247 8.08 -0.80 22.67
CA ARG A 247 9.56 -0.83 22.72
C ARG A 247 10.14 0.58 22.85
N ILE A 248 9.69 1.50 22.00
CA ILE A 248 10.16 2.89 22.00
C ILE A 248 9.79 3.60 23.30
N ALA A 249 8.57 3.41 23.79
CA ALA A 249 8.13 3.97 25.07
C ALA A 249 8.99 3.46 26.23
N ASN A 250 9.27 2.16 26.31
CA ASN A 250 10.14 1.56 27.31
C ASN A 250 11.57 2.10 27.22
N PHE A 251 12.15 2.17 26.01
CA PHE A 251 13.48 2.72 25.80
C PHE A 251 13.56 4.20 26.24
N ASN A 252 12.56 5.01 25.90
CA ASN A 252 12.50 6.41 26.29
C ASN A 252 12.36 6.56 27.82
N ALA A 253 11.59 5.69 28.47
CA ALA A 253 11.45 5.67 29.93
C ALA A 253 12.78 5.28 30.62
N GLU A 254 13.50 4.29 30.11
CA GLU A 254 14.83 3.91 30.61
C GLU A 254 15.85 5.02 30.41
N THR A 255 15.85 5.67 29.25
CA THR A 255 16.72 6.81 28.96
C THR A 255 16.42 8.00 29.89
N ALA A 256 15.13 8.28 30.17
CA ALA A 256 14.74 9.32 31.12
C ALA A 256 15.24 9.01 32.55
N ARG A 257 15.16 7.73 32.98
CA ARG A 257 15.73 7.28 34.27
C ARG A 257 17.25 7.45 34.28
N ALA A 258 17.94 7.05 33.19
CA ALA A 258 19.38 7.22 33.05
C ALA A 258 19.78 8.71 33.07
N GLN A 259 19.01 9.60 32.45
CA GLN A 259 19.25 11.06 32.48
C GLN A 259 19.12 11.64 33.89
N ASN A 260 18.13 11.19 34.67
CA ASN A 260 17.97 11.63 36.04
C ASN A 260 19.14 11.14 36.93
N LEU A 261 19.55 9.88 36.72
CA LEU A 261 20.71 9.33 37.44
C LEU A 261 22.00 10.06 37.02
N TYR A 262 22.18 10.32 35.73
CA TYR A 262 23.32 11.08 35.19
C TYR A 262 23.44 12.46 35.85
N ARG A 263 22.33 13.20 36.01
CA ARG A 263 22.34 14.50 36.68
C ARG A 263 22.87 14.38 38.14
N THR A 264 22.39 13.36 38.86
CA THR A 264 22.83 13.11 40.25
C THR A 264 24.32 12.73 40.31
N GLU A 265 24.78 11.82 39.43
CA GLU A 265 26.18 11.38 39.36
C GLU A 265 27.11 12.48 38.82
N LEU A 266 26.62 13.36 37.92
CA LEU A 266 27.36 14.53 37.43
C LEU A 266 27.65 15.52 38.59
N ASP A 267 26.68 15.77 39.48
CA ASP A 267 26.87 16.61 40.64
C ASP A 267 27.89 16.00 41.59
N TRP A 268 27.85 14.67 41.77
CA TRP A 268 28.90 13.98 42.54
C TRP A 268 30.27 14.06 41.83
N MET A 269 30.31 13.92 40.54
CA MET A 269 31.54 14.01 39.75
C MET A 269 32.18 15.42 39.80
N ARG A 270 31.38 16.47 39.89
CA ARG A 270 31.84 17.87 40.02
C ARG A 270 32.32 18.24 41.39
N ARG A 271 31.85 17.56 42.46
CA ARG A 271 32.30 17.82 43.85
C ARG A 271 33.74 17.34 44.00
N GLN A 272 34.56 18.15 44.70
CA GLN A 272 35.92 17.73 45.05
C GLN A 272 35.87 16.63 46.14
N PRO A 273 36.79 15.65 46.14
CA PRO A 273 36.86 14.68 47.22
C PRO A 273 37.21 15.35 48.54
N GLN A 274 36.52 14.90 49.62
CA GLN A 274 36.81 15.43 50.96
C GLN A 274 38.15 14.92 51.46
N ALA A 275 39.00 15.80 51.98
CA ALA A 275 40.30 15.55 52.54
C ALA A 275 41.27 14.85 51.55
N ARG A 276 42.09 13.89 52.01
CA ARG A 276 43.07 13.14 51.22
C ARG A 276 42.50 11.96 50.44
N GLY A 277 41.15 11.90 50.24
CA GLY A 277 40.51 10.78 49.57
C GLY A 277 40.56 10.90 48.06
N HIS A 278 40.52 9.74 47.35
CA HIS A 278 40.36 9.65 45.93
C HIS A 278 38.92 9.20 45.58
N LYS A 279 38.38 9.65 44.46
CA LYS A 279 37.10 9.13 43.95
C LYS A 279 37.26 7.67 43.58
N SER A 280 36.26 6.84 43.85
CA SER A 280 36.23 5.42 43.50
C SER A 280 36.28 5.27 41.96
N ARG A 281 37.25 4.51 41.45
CA ARG A 281 37.43 4.25 40.02
C ARG A 281 36.19 3.54 39.43
N SER A 282 35.65 2.56 40.13
CA SER A 282 34.44 1.85 39.69
C SER A 282 33.22 2.76 39.53
N ARG A 283 33.05 3.80 40.37
CA ARG A 283 31.96 4.76 40.25
C ARG A 283 32.19 5.76 39.11
N ILE A 284 33.47 6.07 38.79
CA ILE A 284 33.84 6.86 37.63
C ILE A 284 33.50 6.09 36.35
N ASP A 285 33.88 4.80 36.30
CA ASP A 285 33.58 3.94 35.14
C ASP A 285 32.06 3.80 34.94
N ALA A 286 31.30 3.55 36.01
CA ALA A 286 29.83 3.53 35.99
C ALA A 286 29.22 4.87 35.56
N PHE A 287 29.82 6.01 35.90
CA PHE A 287 29.39 7.33 35.44
C PHE A 287 29.44 7.45 33.90
N TYR A 288 30.53 6.99 33.29
CA TYR A 288 30.65 7.02 31.82
C TYR A 288 29.65 6.08 31.13
N GLU A 289 29.33 4.93 31.70
CA GLU A 289 28.28 4.06 31.18
C GLU A 289 26.90 4.73 31.27
N ILE A 290 26.59 5.39 32.42
CA ILE A 290 25.35 6.14 32.61
C ILE A 290 25.29 7.31 31.63
N GLU A 291 26.40 8.02 31.41
CA GLU A 291 26.51 9.10 30.44
C GLU A 291 26.19 8.64 29.02
N GLN A 292 26.75 7.51 28.59
CA GLN A 292 26.44 6.94 27.27
C GLN A 292 24.96 6.59 27.14
N ARG A 293 24.35 5.93 28.14
CA ARG A 293 22.92 5.60 28.14
C ARG A 293 22.04 6.85 28.16
N ALA A 294 22.40 7.87 28.95
CA ALA A 294 21.66 9.13 29.06
C ALA A 294 21.67 9.96 27.76
N LYS A 295 22.70 9.78 26.90
CA LYS A 295 22.81 10.44 25.60
C LYS A 295 22.03 9.72 24.49
N GLN A 296 21.68 8.45 24.70
CA GLN A 296 20.88 7.68 23.74
C GLN A 296 19.42 8.14 23.84
N ARG A 297 18.94 8.89 22.87
CA ARG A 297 17.53 9.29 22.79
C ARG A 297 17.00 8.97 21.42
N ILE A 298 16.00 8.11 21.35
CA ILE A 298 15.19 7.97 20.15
C ILE A 298 14.22 9.15 20.12
N ALA A 299 14.52 10.15 19.33
CA ALA A 299 13.68 11.32 19.19
C ALA A 299 12.57 11.04 18.18
N GLU A 300 11.52 10.37 18.57
CA GLU A 300 10.23 10.53 17.90
C GLU A 300 9.54 11.77 18.48
N LYS A 301 9.95 12.93 18.02
CA LYS A 301 9.12 14.13 18.16
C LYS A 301 8.14 14.13 17.00
N GLN A 302 6.98 13.57 17.20
CA GLN A 302 5.79 13.92 16.44
C GLN A 302 5.44 15.37 16.75
N VAL A 303 5.97 16.27 15.97
CA VAL A 303 5.51 17.66 15.93
C VAL A 303 4.40 17.67 14.88
N SER A 304 3.14 17.68 15.33
CA SER A 304 2.03 17.91 14.41
C SER A 304 2.24 19.26 13.70
N LEU A 305 2.45 19.19 12.39
CA LEU A 305 2.61 20.38 11.54
C LEU A 305 1.23 20.92 11.17
N GLY A 306 0.73 21.87 11.96
CA GLY A 306 -0.37 22.70 11.49
C GLY A 306 0.18 23.72 10.48
N VAL A 307 0.27 23.40 9.20
CA VAL A 307 0.75 24.33 8.15
C VAL A 307 -0.39 25.24 7.73
N LYS A 308 -0.11 26.57 7.70
CA LYS A 308 -1.05 27.54 7.15
C LYS A 308 -0.95 27.47 5.63
N SER A 309 -2.03 27.03 4.98
CA SER A 309 -2.16 27.20 3.53
C SER A 309 -2.30 28.69 3.16
N ALA A 310 -1.86 29.06 1.96
CA ALA A 310 -2.17 30.37 1.40
C ALA A 310 -3.70 30.55 1.33
N TYR A 311 -4.17 31.81 1.30
CA TYR A 311 -5.60 32.11 1.18
C TYR A 311 -6.21 31.36 0.00
N LEU A 312 -7.33 30.68 0.24
CA LEU A 312 -8.07 29.92 -0.75
C LEU A 312 -9.45 30.55 -0.93
N GLY A 313 -9.75 31.01 -2.15
CA GLY A 313 -11.05 31.56 -2.52
C GLY A 313 -12.18 30.50 -2.47
N SER A 314 -13.40 30.92 -2.79
CA SER A 314 -14.55 30.00 -2.87
C SER A 314 -14.51 29.11 -4.12
N LYS A 315 -13.99 29.64 -5.25
CA LYS A 315 -13.83 28.89 -6.49
C LYS A 315 -12.47 28.19 -6.50
N ILE A 316 -12.48 26.88 -6.65
CA ILE A 316 -11.27 26.05 -6.73
C ILE A 316 -10.98 25.73 -8.19
N PHE A 317 -11.63 24.73 -8.75
CA PHE A 317 -11.69 24.51 -10.19
C PHE A 317 -12.98 23.80 -10.60
N GLU A 318 -13.36 24.02 -11.83
CA GLU A 318 -14.47 23.34 -12.49
C GLU A 318 -13.96 22.73 -13.80
N ALA A 319 -14.08 21.42 -13.93
CA ALA A 319 -13.82 20.71 -15.17
C ALA A 319 -15.11 20.73 -16.02
N GLN A 320 -15.14 21.55 -17.07
CA GLN A 320 -16.32 21.78 -17.90
C GLN A 320 -16.26 20.93 -19.16
N TYR A 321 -16.95 19.79 -19.18
CA TYR A 321 -17.14 18.91 -20.34
C TYR A 321 -15.85 18.53 -21.04
N ILE A 322 -14.87 18.09 -20.26
CA ILE A 322 -13.53 17.74 -20.72
C ILE A 322 -13.56 16.43 -21.50
N SER A 323 -12.98 16.45 -22.71
CA SER A 323 -12.72 15.25 -23.47
C SER A 323 -11.26 15.19 -23.91
N LYS A 324 -10.69 13.98 -23.92
CA LYS A 324 -9.30 13.73 -24.33
C LYS A 324 -9.15 12.34 -24.93
N ALA A 325 -8.50 12.27 -26.08
CA ALA A 325 -8.14 11.02 -26.74
C ALA A 325 -6.67 11.05 -27.21
N PHE A 326 -6.07 9.88 -27.34
CA PHE A 326 -4.79 9.67 -27.98
C PHE A 326 -4.95 8.62 -29.10
N GLY A 327 -4.95 9.09 -30.34
CA GLY A 327 -5.35 8.25 -31.48
C GLY A 327 -6.78 7.73 -31.30
N ASP A 328 -6.96 6.42 -31.40
CA ASP A 328 -8.27 5.77 -31.24
C ASP A 328 -8.67 5.56 -29.77
N TYR A 329 -7.74 5.74 -28.82
CA TYR A 329 -7.97 5.52 -27.42
C TYR A 329 -8.51 6.77 -26.71
N LYS A 330 -9.80 6.75 -26.35
CA LYS A 330 -10.43 7.81 -25.56
C LYS A 330 -10.16 7.61 -24.09
N ILE A 331 -9.69 8.65 -23.41
CA ILE A 331 -9.44 8.69 -21.96
C ILE A 331 -10.61 9.29 -21.21
N LEU A 332 -11.09 10.45 -21.69
CA LEU A 332 -12.21 11.19 -21.13
C LEU A 332 -13.19 11.54 -22.24
N ASP A 333 -14.47 11.48 -21.93
CA ASP A 333 -15.52 11.90 -22.82
C ASP A 333 -16.57 12.69 -22.04
N ASN A 334 -16.66 13.99 -22.35
CA ASN A 334 -17.64 14.92 -21.78
C ASN A 334 -17.66 14.96 -20.23
N PHE A 335 -16.48 14.87 -19.60
CA PHE A 335 -16.35 14.82 -18.14
C PHE A 335 -16.64 16.18 -17.52
N TYR A 336 -17.53 16.19 -16.52
CA TYR A 336 -17.85 17.35 -15.71
C TYR A 336 -17.57 17.06 -14.23
N TYR A 337 -16.87 17.98 -13.55
CA TYR A 337 -16.62 17.90 -12.12
C TYR A 337 -16.40 19.28 -11.51
N ASN A 338 -17.03 19.54 -10.38
CA ASN A 338 -16.84 20.78 -9.62
C ASN A 338 -16.16 20.48 -8.29
N PHE A 339 -14.91 20.91 -8.15
CA PHE A 339 -14.07 20.64 -6.98
C PHE A 339 -14.43 21.57 -5.82
N SER A 340 -14.69 20.97 -4.66
CA SER A 340 -15.12 21.70 -3.47
C SER A 340 -13.93 22.25 -2.67
N ARG A 341 -14.20 23.26 -1.83
CA ARG A 341 -13.18 23.85 -0.97
C ARG A 341 -12.80 22.87 0.15
N TYR A 342 -11.49 22.69 0.38
CA TYR A 342 -10.90 21.78 1.36
C TYR A 342 -11.13 20.29 1.08
N GLU A 343 -11.62 19.96 -0.07
CA GLU A 343 -11.81 18.60 -0.52
C GLU A 343 -10.48 17.86 -0.64
N LYS A 344 -10.45 16.60 -0.19
CA LYS A 344 -9.34 15.69 -0.34
C LYS A 344 -9.77 14.52 -1.22
N LEU A 345 -9.46 14.66 -2.49
CA LEU A 345 -9.91 13.76 -3.55
C LEU A 345 -8.84 12.70 -3.84
N GLY A 346 -9.25 11.44 -3.80
CA GLY A 346 -8.46 10.31 -4.28
C GLY A 346 -8.82 9.94 -5.72
N ILE A 347 -7.84 9.61 -6.53
CA ILE A 347 -8.04 9.07 -7.87
C ILE A 347 -7.51 7.64 -7.91
N VAL A 348 -8.38 6.69 -8.22
CA VAL A 348 -8.06 5.27 -8.33
C VAL A 348 -8.49 4.71 -9.68
N GLY A 349 -7.92 3.59 -10.09
CA GLY A 349 -8.26 2.90 -11.34
C GLY A 349 -7.08 2.14 -11.92
N LYS A 350 -7.35 1.32 -12.93
CA LYS A 350 -6.33 0.51 -13.61
C LYS A 350 -5.22 1.35 -14.20
N ASN A 351 -4.04 0.74 -14.36
CA ASN A 351 -2.95 1.39 -15.05
C ASN A 351 -3.31 1.67 -16.52
N GLY A 352 -2.96 2.88 -16.99
CA GLY A 352 -3.27 3.30 -18.37
C GLY A 352 -4.66 3.92 -18.58
N THR A 353 -5.53 4.01 -17.55
CA THR A 353 -6.86 4.63 -17.68
C THR A 353 -6.85 6.16 -17.76
N GLY A 354 -5.68 6.80 -17.70
CA GLY A 354 -5.55 8.24 -17.92
C GLY A 354 -5.47 9.09 -16.64
N LYS A 355 -5.23 8.50 -15.47
CA LYS A 355 -5.11 9.21 -14.18
C LYS A 355 -4.08 10.36 -14.24
N SER A 356 -2.84 10.05 -14.60
CA SER A 356 -1.78 11.08 -14.71
C SER A 356 -2.02 12.06 -15.86
N THR A 357 -2.73 11.64 -16.92
CA THR A 357 -3.12 12.54 -18.03
C THR A 357 -4.15 13.57 -17.54
N PHE A 358 -5.10 13.14 -16.72
CA PHE A 358 -6.06 14.05 -16.08
C PHE A 358 -5.35 15.11 -15.21
N LEU A 359 -4.38 14.68 -14.39
CA LEU A 359 -3.59 15.63 -13.58
C LEU A 359 -2.80 16.60 -14.44
N LYS A 360 -2.16 16.13 -15.52
CA LYS A 360 -1.41 16.99 -16.46
C LYS A 360 -2.31 17.99 -17.19
N MET A 361 -3.55 17.61 -17.51
CA MET A 361 -4.53 18.53 -18.07
C MET A 361 -4.96 19.60 -17.07
N LEU A 362 -5.22 19.21 -15.82
CA LEU A 362 -5.55 20.15 -14.74
C LEU A 362 -4.43 21.17 -14.50
N LEU A 363 -3.17 20.73 -14.59
CA LEU A 363 -1.99 21.58 -14.42
C LEU A 363 -1.63 22.40 -15.67
N GLY A 364 -2.35 22.18 -16.79
CA GLY A 364 -2.12 22.88 -18.05
C GLY A 364 -0.91 22.39 -18.85
N GLU A 365 -0.31 21.25 -18.48
CA GLU A 365 0.80 20.63 -19.22
C GLU A 365 0.32 19.97 -20.52
N VAL A 366 -0.91 19.47 -20.54
CA VAL A 366 -1.57 18.85 -21.68
C VAL A 366 -2.89 19.57 -21.93
N ALA A 367 -3.14 20.01 -23.17
CA ALA A 367 -4.42 20.61 -23.51
C ALA A 367 -5.52 19.53 -23.70
N PRO A 368 -6.75 19.74 -23.18
CA PRO A 368 -7.89 18.91 -23.54
C PRO A 368 -8.25 19.09 -25.02
N ASP A 369 -8.90 18.08 -25.64
CA ASP A 369 -9.34 18.18 -27.03
C ASP A 369 -10.66 18.96 -27.12
N SER A 370 -11.51 18.88 -26.08
CA SER A 370 -12.69 19.74 -25.89
C SER A 370 -12.93 20.03 -24.43
N GLY A 371 -13.72 21.08 -24.15
CA GLY A 371 -13.95 21.54 -22.80
C GLY A 371 -12.81 22.40 -22.25
N ARG A 372 -12.88 22.76 -20.99
CA ARG A 372 -11.84 23.56 -20.31
C ARG A 372 -11.86 23.35 -18.80
N PHE A 373 -10.72 23.58 -18.15
CA PHE A 373 -10.66 23.78 -16.70
C PHE A 373 -10.81 25.27 -16.37
N ASP A 374 -11.78 25.58 -15.55
CA ASP A 374 -11.99 26.95 -15.06
C ASP A 374 -11.45 27.02 -13.61
N ILE A 375 -10.22 27.50 -13.46
CA ILE A 375 -9.45 27.48 -12.23
C ILE A 375 -9.55 28.83 -11.52
N GLY A 376 -9.76 28.82 -10.21
CA GLY A 376 -9.81 30.04 -9.40
C GLY A 376 -8.47 30.75 -9.34
N GLU A 377 -8.47 32.10 -9.44
CA GLU A 377 -7.25 32.93 -9.47
C GLU A 377 -6.37 32.80 -8.22
N THR A 378 -6.95 32.39 -7.09
CA THR A 378 -6.22 32.22 -5.82
C THR A 378 -5.55 30.86 -5.67
N VAL A 379 -5.80 29.92 -6.59
CA VAL A 379 -5.27 28.54 -6.52
C VAL A 379 -3.78 28.54 -6.84
N LYS A 380 -3.00 27.98 -5.92
CA LYS A 380 -1.55 27.76 -6.06
C LYS A 380 -1.26 26.27 -5.99
N PHE A 381 -1.06 25.66 -7.16
CA PHE A 381 -0.73 24.24 -7.25
C PHE A 381 0.70 23.97 -6.79
N ALA A 382 0.86 22.86 -6.06
CA ALA A 382 2.13 22.18 -5.91
C ALA A 382 1.96 20.75 -6.42
N TYR A 383 2.75 20.38 -7.39
CA TYR A 383 2.68 19.07 -8.05
C TYR A 383 3.89 18.22 -7.70
N TYR A 384 3.61 17.03 -7.18
CA TYR A 384 4.58 15.97 -7.00
C TYR A 384 4.36 14.93 -8.09
N SER A 385 5.25 14.90 -9.08
CA SER A 385 5.14 14.00 -10.25
C SER A 385 5.86 12.68 -10.00
N GLN A 386 5.37 11.64 -10.62
CA GLN A 386 6.00 10.31 -10.61
C GLN A 386 7.42 10.33 -11.20
N SER A 387 7.68 11.16 -12.23
CA SER A 387 9.01 11.29 -12.85
C SER A 387 10.05 11.99 -11.96
N GLY A 388 9.59 12.68 -10.89
CA GLY A 388 10.47 13.41 -9.98
C GLY A 388 11.06 14.68 -10.60
N ILE A 389 12.05 15.26 -9.92
CA ILE A 389 12.84 16.41 -10.37
C ILE A 389 14.31 16.03 -10.47
N GLN A 390 14.99 16.56 -11.47
CA GLN A 390 16.46 16.45 -11.56
C GLN A 390 17.08 17.53 -10.69
N PHE A 391 17.78 17.13 -9.65
CA PHE A 391 18.58 18.02 -8.84
C PHE A 391 19.99 18.15 -9.41
N ASN A 392 20.61 19.29 -9.12
CA ASN A 392 22.04 19.43 -9.35
C ASN A 392 22.81 18.65 -8.29
N ASP A 393 23.49 17.61 -8.68
CA ASP A 393 24.24 16.69 -7.81
C ASP A 393 25.33 17.39 -6.98
N GLY A 394 25.87 18.51 -7.44
CA GLY A 394 26.85 19.34 -6.72
C GLY A 394 26.24 20.25 -5.64
N MET A 395 24.93 20.26 -5.47
CA MET A 395 24.23 21.08 -4.47
C MET A 395 24.09 20.32 -3.14
N LYS A 396 24.08 21.06 -2.03
CA LYS A 396 23.76 20.47 -0.72
C LYS A 396 22.24 20.37 -0.52
N VAL A 397 21.82 19.39 0.30
CA VAL A 397 20.42 19.15 0.62
C VAL A 397 19.73 20.41 1.15
N ILE A 398 20.36 21.12 2.09
CA ILE A 398 19.81 22.34 2.69
C ILE A 398 19.67 23.48 1.65
N ASP A 399 20.61 23.59 0.71
CA ASP A 399 20.61 24.65 -0.28
C ASP A 399 19.48 24.46 -1.30
N ALA A 400 19.17 23.20 -1.67
CA ALA A 400 18.04 22.91 -2.55
C ALA A 400 16.69 23.36 -1.97
N VAL A 401 16.54 23.27 -0.67
CA VAL A 401 15.31 23.69 0.03
C VAL A 401 15.31 25.21 0.26
N ARG A 402 16.43 25.81 0.63
CA ARG A 402 16.56 27.28 0.84
C ARG A 402 16.35 28.09 -0.43
N GLN A 403 16.68 27.53 -1.61
CA GLN A 403 16.37 28.19 -2.88
C GLN A 403 14.87 28.42 -3.09
N ILE A 404 14.02 27.66 -2.42
CA ILE A 404 12.56 27.77 -2.53
C ILE A 404 12.03 28.72 -1.47
N ALA A 405 12.38 28.47 -0.20
CA ALA A 405 12.01 29.31 0.92
C ALA A 405 12.98 29.11 2.09
N GLU A 406 13.29 30.18 2.82
CA GLU A 406 14.06 30.10 4.05
C GLU A 406 13.22 29.63 5.23
N GLU A 407 11.92 29.98 5.23
CA GLU A 407 10.97 29.70 6.30
C GLU A 407 9.60 29.33 5.72
N VAL A 408 8.86 28.45 6.42
CA VAL A 408 7.47 28.11 6.15
C VAL A 408 6.59 28.65 7.27
N ASP A 409 5.49 29.32 6.93
CA ASP A 409 4.51 29.81 7.91
C ASP A 409 3.58 28.67 8.35
N LEU A 410 3.62 28.33 9.63
CA LEU A 410 2.77 27.31 10.24
C LEU A 410 1.42 27.86 10.73
N GLY A 411 1.18 29.15 10.58
CA GLY A 411 0.00 29.81 11.12
C GLY A 411 0.15 30.23 12.60
N GLY A 412 -0.68 31.21 13.00
CA GLY A 412 -0.63 31.75 14.38
C GLY A 412 0.68 32.44 14.75
N GLY A 413 1.41 32.98 13.77
CA GLY A 413 2.71 33.63 13.97
C GLY A 413 3.89 32.65 14.15
N ARG A 414 3.66 31.34 14.06
CA ARG A 414 4.73 30.34 14.13
C ARG A 414 5.35 30.12 12.76
N LYS A 415 6.66 30.22 12.69
CA LYS A 415 7.45 29.94 11.51
C LYS A 415 8.38 28.76 11.74
N MET A 416 8.63 27.99 10.72
CA MET A 416 9.58 26.87 10.71
C MET A 416 10.67 27.13 9.71
N THR A 417 11.92 27.06 10.13
CA THR A 417 13.08 27.24 9.23
C THR A 417 13.23 26.02 8.32
N ALA A 418 13.90 26.19 7.17
CA ALA A 418 14.22 25.12 6.24
C ALA A 418 14.93 23.92 6.94
N THR A 419 15.83 24.22 7.89
CA THR A 419 16.53 23.19 8.68
C THR A 419 15.57 22.37 9.54
N GLN A 420 14.64 23.04 10.23
CA GLN A 420 13.62 22.38 11.06
C GLN A 420 12.65 21.56 10.20
N PHE A 421 12.26 22.09 9.04
CA PHE A 421 11.39 21.40 8.09
C PHE A 421 12.06 20.11 7.56
N LEU A 422 13.31 20.18 7.14
CA LEU A 422 14.10 19.01 6.73
C LEU A 422 14.24 17.99 7.87
N THR A 423 14.46 18.44 9.11
CA THR A 423 14.54 17.54 10.26
C THR A 423 13.21 16.82 10.49
N HIS A 424 12.08 17.53 10.31
CA HIS A 424 10.76 16.92 10.41
C HIS A 424 10.53 15.84 9.34
N PHE A 425 11.02 16.07 8.12
CA PHE A 425 11.04 15.08 7.04
C PHE A 425 12.24 14.14 7.09
N LEU A 426 12.73 13.82 8.29
CA LEU A 426 13.73 12.80 8.56
C LEU A 426 15.10 13.04 7.89
N PHE A 427 15.47 14.31 7.66
CA PHE A 427 16.84 14.70 7.34
C PHE A 427 17.53 15.25 8.60
N PRO A 428 18.33 14.44 9.30
CA PRO A 428 19.06 14.91 10.48
C PRO A 428 20.06 16.00 10.09
N PRO A 429 20.44 16.91 11.01
CA PRO A 429 21.30 18.05 10.71
C PRO A 429 22.59 17.71 9.98
N GLU A 430 23.17 16.55 10.27
CA GLU A 430 24.39 16.06 9.64
C GLU A 430 24.20 15.81 8.14
N LYS A 431 23.08 15.15 7.75
CA LYS A 431 22.74 14.87 6.35
C LYS A 431 22.30 16.11 5.55
N GLN A 432 21.84 17.19 6.22
CA GLN A 432 21.42 18.41 5.53
C GLN A 432 22.55 19.11 4.82
N HIS A 433 23.80 18.88 5.27
CA HIS A 433 25.00 19.47 4.67
C HIS A 433 25.68 18.56 3.65
N ASP A 434 25.17 17.33 3.45
CA ASP A 434 25.65 16.43 2.43
C ASP A 434 25.27 16.89 1.02
N TYR A 435 26.07 16.47 0.03
CA TYR A 435 25.76 16.68 -1.38
C TYR A 435 24.63 15.74 -1.82
N ILE A 436 23.76 16.23 -2.70
CA ILE A 436 22.62 15.45 -3.23
C ILE A 436 23.11 14.18 -3.97
N ALA A 437 24.29 14.22 -4.58
CA ALA A 437 24.92 13.04 -5.19
C ALA A 437 25.03 11.84 -4.25
N LYS A 438 25.20 12.07 -2.93
CA LYS A 438 25.37 11.02 -1.91
C LYS A 438 24.03 10.43 -1.41
N LEU A 439 22.91 11.01 -1.80
CA LEU A 439 21.60 10.55 -1.36
C LEU A 439 21.18 9.28 -2.12
N SER A 440 20.54 8.35 -1.40
CA SER A 440 19.86 7.21 -2.01
C SER A 440 18.64 7.69 -2.83
N GLY A 441 18.11 6.84 -3.72
CA GLY A 441 16.92 7.16 -4.53
C GLY A 441 15.73 7.59 -3.68
N GLY A 442 15.42 6.86 -2.59
CA GLY A 442 14.35 7.23 -1.67
C GLY A 442 14.60 8.53 -0.91
N GLU A 443 15.87 8.83 -0.53
CA GLU A 443 16.22 10.12 0.08
C GLU A 443 16.08 11.28 -0.91
N ARG A 444 16.43 11.09 -2.19
CA ARG A 444 16.20 12.08 -3.26
C ARG A 444 14.71 12.35 -3.48
N ARG A 445 13.87 11.30 -3.47
CA ARG A 445 12.40 11.41 -3.55
C ARG A 445 11.83 12.18 -2.37
N ARG A 446 12.30 11.89 -1.16
CA ARG A 446 11.92 12.62 0.06
C ARG A 446 12.33 14.09 -0.01
N LEU A 447 13.53 14.40 -0.51
CA LEU A 447 13.97 15.79 -0.73
C LEU A 447 13.07 16.49 -1.73
N TYR A 448 12.69 15.82 -2.84
CA TYR A 448 11.76 16.37 -3.82
C TYR A 448 10.41 16.71 -3.17
N LEU A 449 9.87 15.81 -2.36
CA LEU A 449 8.64 16.08 -1.60
C LEU A 449 8.79 17.32 -0.72
N CYS A 450 9.89 17.47 0.02
CA CYS A 450 10.17 18.67 0.82
C CYS A 450 10.15 19.94 -0.04
N THR A 451 10.76 19.92 -1.23
CA THR A 451 10.78 21.09 -2.14
C THR A 451 9.40 21.45 -2.67
N VAL A 452 8.52 20.48 -2.88
CA VAL A 452 7.13 20.71 -3.31
C VAL A 452 6.31 21.35 -2.18
N LEU A 453 6.42 20.81 -0.97
CA LEU A 453 5.63 21.26 0.19
C LEU A 453 6.07 22.63 0.74
N MET A 454 7.37 22.97 0.63
CA MET A 454 7.91 24.26 1.06
C MET A 454 7.40 25.47 0.26
N ARG A 455 6.82 25.27 -0.92
CA ARG A 455 6.22 26.36 -1.74
C ARG A 455 4.98 26.99 -1.11
N SER A 456 4.56 26.53 0.06
CA SER A 456 3.35 26.97 0.77
C SER A 456 2.11 26.97 -0.15
N PRO A 457 1.79 25.84 -0.81
CA PRO A 457 0.65 25.74 -1.70
C PRO A 457 -0.67 25.84 -0.92
N ASN A 458 -1.76 26.09 -1.63
CA ASN A 458 -3.12 25.88 -1.11
C ASN A 458 -3.84 24.75 -1.84
N PHE A 459 -3.20 24.18 -2.87
CA PHE A 459 -3.67 23.01 -3.59
C PHE A 459 -2.49 22.06 -3.86
N ILE A 460 -2.54 20.86 -3.34
CA ILE A 460 -1.50 19.84 -3.49
C ILE A 460 -2.00 18.75 -4.43
N VAL A 461 -1.18 18.42 -5.43
CA VAL A 461 -1.42 17.31 -6.37
C VAL A 461 -0.28 16.31 -6.22
N LEU A 462 -0.60 15.07 -5.86
CA LEU A 462 0.36 14.00 -5.65
C LEU A 462 0.07 12.85 -6.62
N ASP A 463 1.04 12.55 -7.50
CA ASP A 463 0.95 11.44 -8.45
C ASP A 463 1.87 10.31 -8.01
N GLU A 464 1.29 9.23 -7.45
CA GLU A 464 1.97 8.07 -6.87
C GLU A 464 3.06 8.44 -5.84
N PRO A 465 2.73 9.20 -4.78
CA PRO A 465 3.72 9.64 -3.81
C PRO A 465 4.25 8.50 -2.93
N THR A 466 3.51 7.40 -2.87
CA THR A 466 3.81 6.24 -2.02
C THR A 466 4.89 5.34 -2.59
N ASN A 467 5.11 5.40 -3.91
CA ASN A 467 6.20 4.69 -4.55
C ASN A 467 7.55 5.25 -4.09
N ASP A 468 8.47 4.39 -3.70
CA ASP A 468 9.85 4.72 -3.30
C ASP A 468 10.00 5.55 -1.98
N LEU A 469 8.91 5.83 -1.25
CA LEU A 469 8.97 6.42 0.10
C LEU A 469 8.89 5.32 1.17
N ASP A 470 9.71 5.42 2.22
CA ASP A 470 9.61 4.50 3.35
C ASP A 470 8.41 4.83 4.25
N ILE A 471 7.98 3.84 5.03
CA ILE A 471 6.82 3.95 5.93
C ILE A 471 6.95 5.14 6.89
N ALA A 472 8.16 5.44 7.37
CA ALA A 472 8.38 6.58 8.25
C ALA A 472 8.12 7.93 7.55
N THR A 473 8.56 8.06 6.29
CA THR A 473 8.28 9.26 5.47
C THR A 473 6.79 9.36 5.13
N LEU A 474 6.15 8.22 4.81
CA LEU A 474 4.70 8.18 4.54
C LEU A 474 3.90 8.65 5.76
N ASN A 475 4.25 8.22 6.98
CA ASN A 475 3.59 8.70 8.20
C ASN A 475 3.70 10.23 8.35
N VAL A 476 4.89 10.80 8.09
CA VAL A 476 5.09 12.26 8.15
C VAL A 476 4.25 12.99 7.09
N LEU A 477 4.17 12.42 5.87
CA LEU A 477 3.35 12.99 4.80
C LEU A 477 1.87 12.92 5.13
N GLU A 478 1.38 11.81 5.64
CA GLU A 478 0.00 11.62 6.10
C GLU A 478 -0.38 12.66 7.16
N ASP A 479 0.43 12.78 8.22
CA ASP A 479 0.20 13.76 9.27
C ASP A 479 0.19 15.19 8.75
N TYR A 480 1.05 15.50 7.78
CA TYR A 480 1.06 16.79 7.09
C TYR A 480 -0.25 17.02 6.33
N LEU A 481 -0.69 16.04 5.50
CA LEU A 481 -1.89 16.17 4.66
C LEU A 481 -3.19 16.18 5.46
N ILE A 482 -3.27 15.43 6.56
CA ILE A 482 -4.44 15.45 7.47
C ILE A 482 -4.62 16.87 8.05
N ASN A 483 -3.52 17.49 8.48
CA ASN A 483 -3.55 18.82 9.09
C ASN A 483 -3.52 19.98 8.06
N PHE A 484 -3.39 19.67 6.78
CA PHE A 484 -3.33 20.66 5.71
C PHE A 484 -4.70 21.29 5.47
N LYS A 485 -4.76 22.63 5.61
CA LYS A 485 -5.97 23.44 5.38
C LYS A 485 -6.06 23.94 3.95
N GLY A 486 -5.99 23.06 2.99
CA GLY A 486 -6.10 23.33 1.56
C GLY A 486 -6.76 22.14 0.87
N CYS A 487 -6.77 22.16 -0.46
CA CYS A 487 -7.28 21.09 -1.29
C CYS A 487 -6.16 20.09 -1.64
N VAL A 488 -6.52 18.84 -1.76
CA VAL A 488 -5.58 17.76 -2.08
C VAL A 488 -6.17 16.87 -3.17
N ILE A 489 -5.38 16.54 -4.18
CA ILE A 489 -5.65 15.43 -5.09
C ILE A 489 -4.51 14.42 -4.95
N VAL A 490 -4.85 13.16 -4.75
CA VAL A 490 -3.90 12.06 -4.66
C VAL A 490 -4.26 10.97 -5.66
N VAL A 491 -3.30 10.59 -6.49
CA VAL A 491 -3.31 9.32 -7.22
C VAL A 491 -2.41 8.37 -6.45
N SER A 492 -2.94 7.28 -5.91
CA SER A 492 -2.13 6.27 -5.22
C SER A 492 -2.76 4.90 -5.30
N HIS A 493 -1.93 3.88 -5.20
CA HIS A 493 -2.31 2.48 -5.04
C HIS A 493 -2.16 2.00 -3.58
N ASP A 494 -1.68 2.85 -2.67
CA ASP A 494 -1.61 2.56 -1.23
C ASP A 494 -2.98 2.84 -0.57
N ARG A 495 -3.67 1.76 -0.22
CA ARG A 495 -5.01 1.80 0.41
C ARG A 495 -4.98 2.50 1.76
N PHE A 496 -3.98 2.19 2.59
CA PHE A 496 -3.86 2.77 3.92
C PHE A 496 -3.69 4.29 3.87
N PHE A 497 -2.85 4.76 2.93
CA PHE A 497 -2.66 6.17 2.68
C PHE A 497 -3.97 6.84 2.22
N MET A 498 -4.69 6.18 1.30
CA MET A 498 -5.96 6.68 0.78
C MET A 498 -7.01 6.78 1.89
N ASP A 499 -7.22 5.71 2.68
CA ASP A 499 -8.21 5.70 3.76
C ASP A 499 -7.96 6.74 4.85
N LYS A 500 -6.68 7.06 5.09
CA LYS A 500 -6.28 8.01 6.14
C LYS A 500 -6.38 9.48 5.71
N VAL A 501 -6.16 9.75 4.42
CA VAL A 501 -5.98 11.13 3.91
C VAL A 501 -7.21 11.64 3.16
N ILE A 502 -7.92 10.78 2.43
CA ILE A 502 -8.99 11.18 1.52
C ILE A 502 -10.38 10.91 2.09
N ASP A 503 -11.32 11.70 1.65
CA ASP A 503 -12.75 11.62 2.00
C ASP A 503 -13.66 11.49 0.78
N HIS A 504 -13.10 11.49 -0.44
CA HIS A 504 -13.82 11.40 -1.70
C HIS A 504 -12.98 10.72 -2.79
N LEU A 505 -13.60 9.90 -3.65
CA LEU A 505 -12.92 9.12 -4.69
C LEU A 505 -13.47 9.38 -6.09
N LEU A 506 -12.57 9.56 -7.07
CA LEU A 506 -12.85 9.41 -8.49
C LEU A 506 -12.27 8.08 -8.99
N VAL A 507 -13.14 7.17 -9.40
CA VAL A 507 -12.75 5.83 -9.86
C VAL A 507 -12.75 5.78 -11.38
N PHE A 508 -11.57 5.67 -11.98
CA PHE A 508 -11.35 5.52 -13.41
C PHE A 508 -11.53 4.04 -13.81
N GLN A 509 -12.71 3.70 -14.30
CA GLN A 509 -13.07 2.31 -14.64
C GLN A 509 -12.56 1.87 -16.03
N GLY A 510 -12.02 2.79 -16.83
CA GLY A 510 -11.72 2.59 -18.24
C GLY A 510 -12.91 2.98 -19.15
N ASP A 511 -12.72 2.92 -20.47
CA ASP A 511 -13.73 3.26 -21.47
C ASP A 511 -14.45 4.59 -21.21
N CYS A 512 -13.70 5.62 -20.81
CA CYS A 512 -14.19 6.95 -20.44
C CYS A 512 -15.14 6.99 -19.26
N LYS A 513 -15.33 5.89 -18.52
CA LYS A 513 -16.21 5.85 -17.37
C LYS A 513 -15.46 6.26 -16.10
N ILE A 514 -15.89 7.35 -15.52
CA ILE A 514 -15.42 7.79 -14.21
C ILE A 514 -16.61 7.75 -13.25
N LYS A 515 -16.43 7.02 -12.15
CA LYS A 515 -17.41 6.98 -11.08
C LYS A 515 -16.98 7.92 -9.98
N ASP A 516 -17.86 8.80 -9.61
CA ASP A 516 -17.76 9.63 -8.42
C ASP A 516 -18.31 8.86 -7.22
N PHE A 517 -17.50 8.74 -6.16
CA PHE A 517 -17.85 7.97 -4.97
C PHE A 517 -17.53 8.77 -3.70
N PRO A 518 -18.57 9.16 -2.92
CA PRO A 518 -18.37 9.81 -1.64
C PRO A 518 -17.94 8.79 -0.60
N GLY A 519 -16.74 8.91 -0.06
CA GLY A 519 -16.17 8.00 0.92
C GLY A 519 -14.70 7.67 0.64
N ASN A 520 -14.12 6.85 1.51
CA ASN A 520 -12.74 6.39 1.40
C ASN A 520 -12.61 5.14 0.52
N TYR A 521 -11.39 4.60 0.40
CA TYR A 521 -11.16 3.42 -0.44
C TYR A 521 -11.79 2.13 0.14
N THR A 522 -11.78 1.96 1.46
CA THR A 522 -12.39 0.80 2.12
C THR A 522 -13.90 0.77 1.89
N ASP A 523 -14.59 1.91 1.99
CA ASP A 523 -16.02 2.03 1.70
C ASP A 523 -16.33 1.68 0.23
N TYR A 524 -15.50 2.17 -0.71
CA TYR A 524 -15.62 1.84 -2.13
C TYR A 524 -15.43 0.34 -2.40
N ARG A 525 -14.46 -0.30 -1.75
CA ARG A 525 -14.19 -1.74 -1.90
C ARG A 525 -15.39 -2.58 -1.45
N GLN A 526 -15.93 -2.30 -0.27
CA GLN A 526 -17.11 -2.99 0.25
C GLN A 526 -18.31 -2.83 -0.70
N TRP A 527 -18.54 -1.61 -1.18
CA TRP A 527 -19.60 -1.36 -2.15
C TRP A 527 -19.37 -2.14 -3.47
N ARG A 528 -18.13 -2.24 -3.96
CA ARG A 528 -17.80 -2.99 -5.17
C ARG A 528 -18.05 -4.50 -4.99
N GLU A 529 -17.62 -5.06 -3.86
CA GLU A 529 -17.80 -6.48 -3.53
C GLU A 529 -19.30 -6.84 -3.48
N LEU A 530 -20.11 -6.06 -2.79
CA LEU A 530 -21.56 -6.24 -2.74
C LEU A 530 -22.20 -6.20 -4.15
N LYS A 531 -21.79 -5.24 -4.97
CA LYS A 531 -22.31 -5.11 -6.32
C LYS A 531 -21.91 -6.27 -7.24
N GLU A 532 -20.69 -6.78 -7.12
CA GLU A 532 -20.22 -7.95 -7.86
C GLU A 532 -20.97 -9.22 -7.43
N GLU A 533 -21.30 -9.37 -6.15
CA GLU A 533 -22.13 -10.46 -5.64
C GLU A 533 -23.56 -10.40 -6.21
N GLU A 534 -24.20 -9.24 -6.20
CA GLU A 534 -25.51 -9.03 -6.81
C GLU A 534 -25.53 -9.36 -8.31
N GLU A 535 -24.47 -8.95 -9.05
CA GLU A 535 -24.35 -9.25 -10.49
C GLU A 535 -24.12 -10.74 -10.76
N ARG A 536 -23.40 -11.45 -9.87
CA ARG A 536 -23.21 -12.92 -9.96
C ARG A 536 -24.53 -13.65 -9.69
N GLU A 537 -25.29 -13.25 -8.68
CA GLU A 537 -26.59 -13.81 -8.37
C GLU A 537 -27.59 -13.59 -9.51
N GLN A 538 -27.61 -12.40 -10.11
CA GLN A 538 -28.47 -12.09 -11.27
C GLN A 538 -28.10 -12.93 -12.50
N LYS A 539 -26.79 -13.18 -12.75
CA LYS A 539 -26.32 -14.04 -13.85
C LYS A 539 -26.63 -15.51 -13.63
N SER A 540 -26.60 -15.99 -12.38
CA SER A 540 -26.93 -17.37 -12.03
C SER A 540 -28.44 -17.67 -12.15
N GLN A 541 -29.27 -16.65 -12.11
CA GLN A 541 -30.74 -16.75 -12.23
C GLN A 541 -31.25 -16.67 -13.69
N GLN A 542 -30.39 -16.41 -14.68
CA GLN A 542 -30.79 -16.48 -16.10
C GLN A 542 -30.76 -17.92 -16.58
N PRO A 543 -31.87 -18.53 -17.03
CA PRO A 543 -31.89 -19.88 -17.56
C PRO A 543 -31.10 -19.90 -18.88
N THR A 544 -30.10 -20.79 -18.94
CA THR A 544 -29.37 -21.14 -20.16
C THR A 544 -30.34 -21.66 -21.22
N VAL A 545 -30.65 -20.84 -22.20
CA VAL A 545 -31.36 -21.29 -23.40
C VAL A 545 -30.34 -22.08 -24.25
N ASN A 546 -30.36 -23.39 -24.07
CA ASN A 546 -29.62 -24.32 -24.90
C ASN A 546 -30.29 -24.43 -26.26
N SER A 547 -29.62 -23.98 -27.31
CA SER A 547 -29.98 -24.22 -28.69
C SER A 547 -29.77 -25.71 -29.03
N GLN A 548 -30.84 -26.49 -29.07
CA GLN A 548 -30.94 -27.71 -29.88
C GLN A 548 -32.07 -27.59 -30.86
N GLN A 549 -31.70 -27.43 -32.14
CA GLN A 549 -32.61 -27.68 -33.24
C GLN A 549 -32.81 -29.19 -33.44
N SER A 550 -34.05 -29.66 -33.44
CA SER A 550 -34.60 -30.51 -34.50
C SER A 550 -36.05 -30.92 -34.22
N SER A 551 -36.92 -30.49 -35.15
CA SER A 551 -38.10 -31.18 -35.74
C SER A 551 -39.06 -31.97 -34.84
N GLU A 552 -40.30 -31.62 -34.74
CA GLU A 552 -41.46 -31.94 -35.54
C GLU A 552 -42.78 -31.59 -34.83
N LYS A 553 -43.66 -31.02 -35.60
CA LYS A 553 -45.11 -30.80 -35.56
C LYS A 553 -45.93 -31.53 -34.50
N SER A 554 -46.83 -30.84 -33.78
CA SER A 554 -48.25 -30.64 -34.12
C SER A 554 -49.08 -30.19 -32.95
N ASP A 555 -49.92 -29.20 -33.23
CA ASP A 555 -51.31 -28.93 -32.80
C ASP A 555 -51.68 -28.53 -31.36
N ARG A 556 -52.25 -27.29 -31.38
CA ARG A 556 -53.43 -26.77 -30.62
C ARG A 556 -53.27 -26.59 -29.09
N SER A 557 -53.43 -25.45 -28.58
CA SER A 557 -54.52 -24.44 -28.51
C SER A 557 -54.26 -23.47 -27.36
N ASP A 558 -54.46 -22.19 -27.63
CA ASP A 558 -54.91 -21.10 -26.75
C ASP A 558 -54.69 -21.16 -25.23
N LYS A 559 -53.89 -20.24 -24.68
CA LYS A 559 -54.42 -19.12 -23.89
C LYS A 559 -53.31 -18.18 -23.44
N SER A 560 -53.54 -16.90 -23.74
CA SER A 560 -52.89 -15.74 -23.15
C SER A 560 -52.73 -15.86 -21.65
N ASP A 561 -51.54 -15.49 -21.12
CA ASP A 561 -51.53 -14.52 -20.04
C ASP A 561 -50.13 -13.89 -19.86
N SER A 562 -50.17 -12.59 -19.87
CA SER A 562 -49.13 -11.67 -19.48
C SER A 562 -48.67 -11.92 -18.05
N SER A 563 -47.40 -12.14 -17.79
CA SER A 563 -46.84 -12.02 -16.44
C SER A 563 -45.84 -10.89 -16.37
N SER A 564 -46.36 -9.76 -15.95
CA SER A 564 -45.63 -8.69 -15.28
C SER A 564 -44.89 -9.21 -14.07
N ASN A 565 -43.66 -8.74 -13.92
CA ASN A 565 -42.79 -8.88 -12.77
C ASN A 565 -43.54 -8.56 -11.46
N LYS A 566 -43.97 -9.57 -10.71
CA LYS A 566 -44.55 -9.40 -9.38
C LYS A 566 -43.43 -9.50 -8.35
N LYS A 567 -43.06 -8.36 -7.72
CA LYS A 567 -42.38 -8.34 -6.42
C LYS A 567 -43.06 -9.33 -5.47
N ARG A 568 -42.27 -10.15 -4.77
CA ARG A 568 -42.73 -11.09 -3.74
C ARG A 568 -43.44 -10.25 -2.65
N LYS A 569 -44.74 -10.40 -2.49
CA LYS A 569 -45.46 -9.72 -1.41
C LYS A 569 -45.21 -10.42 -0.10
N LEU A 570 -45.06 -9.66 0.97
CA LEU A 570 -44.95 -10.14 2.35
C LEU A 570 -46.04 -11.20 2.66
N SER A 571 -45.59 -12.29 3.28
CA SER A 571 -46.52 -13.31 3.81
C SER A 571 -47.29 -12.73 5.01
N PHE A 572 -48.39 -13.36 5.38
CA PHE A 572 -49.22 -12.90 6.50
C PHE A 572 -48.42 -12.87 7.84
N ASN A 573 -47.50 -13.81 8.03
CA ASN A 573 -46.65 -13.85 9.21
C ASN A 573 -45.59 -12.72 9.20
N GLU A 574 -45.01 -12.42 8.05
CA GLU A 574 -44.03 -11.34 7.87
C GLU A 574 -44.67 -9.95 8.06
N LYS A 575 -45.92 -9.76 7.64
CA LYS A 575 -46.66 -8.53 7.94
C LYS A 575 -46.92 -8.32 9.42
N ARG A 576 -47.25 -9.39 10.13
CA ARG A 576 -47.46 -9.33 11.58
C ARG A 576 -46.14 -9.07 12.32
N GLU A 577 -45.05 -9.66 11.85
CA GLU A 577 -43.70 -9.42 12.37
C GLU A 577 -43.27 -7.95 12.15
N TYR A 578 -43.51 -7.40 10.97
CA TYR A 578 -43.26 -6.00 10.62
C TYR A 578 -44.01 -5.02 11.54
N GLU A 579 -45.32 -5.24 11.75
CA GLU A 579 -46.13 -4.41 12.66
C GLU A 579 -45.67 -4.52 14.12
N GLN A 580 -45.19 -5.68 14.54
CA GLN A 580 -44.65 -5.89 15.90
C GLN A 580 -43.31 -5.19 16.07
N LEU A 581 -42.40 -5.35 15.10
CA LEU A 581 -41.09 -4.69 15.10
C LEU A 581 -41.20 -3.17 15.13
N THR A 582 -42.15 -2.59 14.35
CA THR A 582 -42.39 -1.15 14.36
C THR A 582 -42.79 -0.64 15.76
N LYS A 583 -43.68 -1.36 16.47
CA LYS A 583 -44.06 -1.01 17.83
C LYS A 583 -42.94 -1.17 18.86
N ASP A 584 -42.16 -2.22 18.70
CA ASP A 584 -41.04 -2.50 19.57
C ASP A 584 -39.93 -1.43 19.41
N ILE A 585 -39.60 -1.02 18.17
CA ILE A 585 -38.64 0.06 17.87
C ILE A 585 -39.11 1.38 18.50
N GLU A 586 -40.39 1.79 18.27
CA GLU A 586 -40.93 3.02 18.88
C GLU A 586 -40.84 3.00 20.42
N SER A 587 -41.07 1.84 21.04
CA SER A 587 -41.02 1.70 22.51
C SER A 587 -39.57 1.78 23.04
N LEU A 588 -38.64 1.18 22.33
CA LEU A 588 -37.19 1.19 22.69
C LEU A 588 -36.55 2.57 22.46
N GLU A 589 -36.91 3.28 21.39
CA GLU A 589 -36.49 4.67 21.15
C GLU A 589 -36.97 5.61 22.25
N LYS A 590 -38.19 5.42 22.73
CA LYS A 590 -38.75 6.22 23.82
C LYS A 590 -37.98 5.94 25.13
N GLU A 591 -37.73 4.67 25.46
CA GLU A 591 -36.93 4.26 26.62
C GLU A 591 -35.49 4.81 26.53
N LYS A 592 -34.85 4.77 25.35
CA LYS A 592 -33.53 5.35 25.05
C LYS A 592 -33.51 6.86 25.30
N SER A 593 -34.53 7.58 24.85
CA SER A 593 -34.66 9.03 25.06
C SER A 593 -34.86 9.38 26.55
N GLU A 594 -35.68 8.61 27.28
CA GLU A 594 -35.87 8.78 28.74
C GLU A 594 -34.58 8.51 29.53
N LEU A 595 -33.83 7.46 29.17
CA LEU A 595 -32.56 7.14 29.80
C LEU A 595 -31.48 8.18 29.45
N SER A 596 -31.43 8.69 28.24
CA SER A 596 -30.48 9.73 27.84
C SER A 596 -30.73 11.04 28.63
N SER A 597 -31.98 11.43 28.79
CA SER A 597 -32.34 12.60 29.59
C SER A 597 -32.08 12.40 31.10
N ALA A 598 -32.23 11.17 31.59
CA ALA A 598 -31.91 10.83 32.98
C ALA A 598 -30.39 10.79 33.23
N LEU A 599 -29.58 10.34 32.25
CA LEU A 599 -28.11 10.35 32.32
C LEU A 599 -27.53 11.76 32.20
N ALA A 600 -28.23 12.69 31.56
CA ALA A 600 -27.83 14.11 31.48
C ALA A 600 -28.15 14.93 32.77
N SER A 601 -28.84 14.37 33.75
CA SER A 601 -29.15 15.05 34.99
C SER A 601 -28.07 14.78 36.06
N ASP A 602 -27.47 15.83 36.60
CA ASP A 602 -26.36 15.83 37.60
C ASP A 602 -26.68 15.24 38.99
N SER A 603 -27.85 14.56 39.18
CA SER A 603 -28.33 14.15 40.50
C SER A 603 -28.32 12.65 40.79
N LEU A 604 -27.59 11.83 39.98
CA LEU A 604 -27.59 10.38 40.12
C LEU A 604 -26.44 9.86 40.98
N SER A 605 -26.71 8.79 41.76
CA SER A 605 -25.66 8.07 42.48
C SER A 605 -24.78 7.25 41.50
N ASN A 606 -23.50 7.01 41.87
CA ASN A 606 -22.58 6.25 41.00
C ASN A 606 -23.10 4.86 40.61
N ASP A 607 -23.83 4.17 41.51
CA ASP A 607 -24.40 2.85 41.22
C ASP A 607 -25.58 2.92 40.27
N ASP A 608 -26.39 3.97 40.34
CA ASP A 608 -27.49 4.18 39.39
C ASP A 608 -26.99 4.61 37.99
N LEU A 609 -25.89 5.33 37.94
CA LEU A 609 -25.25 5.77 36.70
C LEU A 609 -24.69 4.57 35.92
N ILE A 610 -24.06 3.62 36.63
CA ILE A 610 -23.57 2.38 36.01
C ILE A 610 -24.71 1.52 35.47
N LYS A 611 -25.78 1.32 36.24
CA LYS A 611 -26.94 0.52 35.81
C LYS A 611 -27.68 1.13 34.63
N LYS A 612 -27.88 2.44 34.62
CA LYS A 612 -28.54 3.15 33.53
C LYS A 612 -27.66 3.18 32.24
N SER A 613 -26.35 3.29 32.40
CA SER A 613 -25.42 3.21 31.28
C SER A 613 -25.39 1.81 30.65
N GLN A 614 -25.41 0.75 31.47
CA GLN A 614 -25.52 -0.62 30.97
C GLN A 614 -26.85 -0.84 30.24
N ARG A 615 -27.95 -0.37 30.80
CA ARG A 615 -29.26 -0.49 30.16
C ARG A 615 -29.38 0.32 28.87
N PHE A 616 -28.75 1.48 28.80
CA PHE A 616 -28.67 2.29 27.59
C PHE A 616 -27.92 1.57 26.47
N GLN A 617 -26.82 0.88 26.79
CA GLN A 617 -26.06 0.07 25.84
C GLN A 617 -26.89 -1.13 25.35
N GLU A 618 -27.56 -1.87 26.24
CA GLU A 618 -28.44 -2.98 25.87
C GLU A 618 -29.56 -2.56 24.92
N ILE A 619 -30.18 -1.41 25.18
CA ILE A 619 -31.24 -0.88 24.31
C ILE A 619 -30.70 -0.47 22.95
N THR A 620 -29.48 0.08 22.89
CA THR A 620 -28.85 0.44 21.63
C THR A 620 -28.57 -0.80 20.79
N ASP A 621 -28.01 -1.85 21.37
CA ASP A 621 -27.73 -3.11 20.69
C ASP A 621 -29.02 -3.81 20.21
N LEU A 622 -30.09 -3.76 21.01
CA LEU A 622 -31.43 -4.30 20.65
C LEU A 622 -32.13 -3.48 19.54
N LEU A 623 -31.93 -2.16 19.51
CA LEU A 623 -32.43 -1.29 18.44
C LEU A 623 -31.77 -1.63 17.11
N ASP A 624 -30.44 -1.73 17.09
CA ASP A 624 -29.66 -2.05 15.88
C ASP A 624 -30.09 -3.40 15.30
N GLU A 625 -30.31 -4.44 16.15
CA GLU A 625 -30.78 -5.76 15.69
C GLU A 625 -32.21 -5.70 15.10
N LYS A 626 -33.12 -4.98 15.78
CA LYS A 626 -34.51 -4.88 15.34
C LYS A 626 -34.70 -3.97 14.14
N GLU A 627 -33.94 -2.90 14.00
CA GLU A 627 -33.92 -2.02 12.83
C GLU A 627 -33.43 -2.75 11.58
N LEU A 628 -32.36 -3.56 11.69
CA LEU A 628 -31.87 -4.39 10.60
C LEU A 628 -32.99 -5.33 10.08
N ARG A 629 -33.66 -6.01 10.99
CA ARG A 629 -34.75 -6.92 10.61
C ARG A 629 -35.96 -6.20 10.06
N TRP A 630 -36.27 -5.03 10.58
CA TRP A 630 -37.35 -4.16 10.08
C TRP A 630 -37.07 -3.67 8.65
N LEU A 631 -35.82 -3.25 8.35
CA LEU A 631 -35.40 -2.85 7.01
C LEU A 631 -35.52 -3.99 6.00
N GLU A 632 -35.11 -5.22 6.36
CA GLU A 632 -35.28 -6.40 5.50
C GLU A 632 -36.75 -6.64 5.11
N LEU A 633 -37.68 -6.43 6.05
CA LEU A 633 -39.10 -6.60 5.82
C LEU A 633 -39.74 -5.40 5.06
N ASP A 634 -39.19 -4.19 5.26
CA ASP A 634 -39.64 -2.97 4.58
C ASP A 634 -39.30 -2.99 3.08
N GLU A 635 -38.12 -3.53 2.71
CA GLU A 635 -37.76 -3.72 1.30
C GLU A 635 -38.65 -4.69 0.54
N LEU A 636 -39.35 -5.58 1.27
CA LEU A 636 -40.30 -6.55 0.72
C LEU A 636 -41.74 -6.05 0.70
N ASN A 637 -42.04 -4.90 1.31
CA ASN A 637 -43.38 -4.28 1.40
C ASN A 637 -43.66 -3.36 0.20
#